data_6188f636b157a6f5c9b9b77ca0c9a795
#
_entry.id   6188f636b157a6f5c9b9b77ca0c9a795
#
_cell.length_a   1.000
_cell.length_b   1.000
_cell.length_c   1.000
_cell.angle_alpha   90.00
_cell.angle_beta   90.00
_cell.angle_gamma   90.00
#
_symmetry.space_group_name_H-M   'P 1'
#
loop_
_entity.id
_entity.type
_entity.pdbx_description
1 polymer ?
#
loop_
_entity_poly.entity_id
_entity_poly.type
_entity_poly.pdbx_seq_one_letter_code
_entity_poly.pdbx_strand_id
1 'polypeptide(L)'
;IISDKDLLNASPSQATSLSIWEMNYLLSKIKVKDVMTKEVLTVREDTPIEEAARIMADNKIGGLPVMRDGHVIGVITETDLFKIFLELMGARELGVRVTVLVSDKPGQLANLTQVIANLGGNILAFGQFTGEDPSNRLVTFKVSGLKESTLEKEIGSIVEKIIDVRSC
;
A
#
# COMPACT_ATOMS: atom_id res chain seq x y z
N ILE A 1 -2.00 24.12 -0.86
CA ILE A 1 -0.84 23.25 -0.99
C ILE A 1 -0.26 23.33 -2.41
N ILE A 2 1.02 23.09 -2.56
CA ILE A 2 1.70 23.00 -3.86
C ILE A 2 2.58 21.75 -3.87
N SER A 3 2.63 21.06 -4.99
CA SER A 3 3.44 19.88 -5.23
C SER A 3 4.38 20.08 -6.41
N ASP A 4 5.37 19.20 -6.57
CA ASP A 4 6.26 19.18 -7.74
C ASP A 4 5.47 19.07 -9.06
N LYS A 5 4.37 18.31 -9.07
CA LYS A 5 3.50 18.16 -10.22
C LYS A 5 2.85 19.48 -10.62
N ASP A 6 2.45 20.32 -9.67
CA ASP A 6 1.88 21.65 -9.94
C ASP A 6 2.93 22.55 -10.57
N LEU A 7 4.17 22.50 -10.09
CA LEU A 7 5.29 23.24 -10.66
C LEU A 7 5.64 22.75 -12.08
N LEU A 8 5.68 21.44 -12.29
CA LEU A 8 5.93 20.86 -13.63
C LEU A 8 4.84 21.24 -14.62
N ASN A 9 3.57 21.20 -14.21
CA ASN A 9 2.44 21.59 -15.05
C ASN A 9 2.43 23.08 -15.39
N ALA A 10 2.97 23.92 -14.53
CA ALA A 10 3.12 25.37 -14.74
C ALA A 10 4.33 25.72 -15.63
N SER A 11 5.24 24.77 -15.84
CA SER A 11 6.44 24.99 -16.64
C SER A 11 6.14 24.81 -18.13
N PRO A 12 6.75 25.63 -19.02
CA PRO A 12 6.63 25.44 -20.46
C PRO A 12 7.10 24.05 -20.91
N SER A 13 6.42 23.46 -21.88
CA SER A 13 6.84 22.17 -22.43
C SER A 13 8.18 22.30 -23.17
N GLN A 14 8.92 21.19 -23.29
CA GLN A 14 10.17 21.14 -24.09
C GLN A 14 9.95 21.46 -25.58
N ALA A 15 8.72 21.39 -26.08
CA ALA A 15 8.34 21.69 -27.44
C ALA A 15 8.01 23.18 -27.67
N THR A 16 8.28 24.04 -26.67
CA THR A 16 8.04 25.49 -26.83
C THR A 16 9.02 26.11 -27.81
N SER A 17 8.56 27.10 -28.58
CA SER A 17 9.41 27.93 -29.44
C SER A 17 10.01 29.13 -28.71
N LEU A 18 9.75 29.26 -27.42
CA LEU A 18 10.24 30.36 -26.61
C LEU A 18 11.75 30.24 -26.34
N SER A 19 12.44 31.38 -26.41
CA SER A 19 13.84 31.46 -25.99
C SER A 19 13.98 31.23 -24.45
N ILE A 20 15.16 30.87 -24.00
CA ILE A 20 15.45 30.69 -22.56
C ILE A 20 15.11 31.97 -21.77
N TRP A 21 15.37 33.15 -22.32
CA TRP A 21 15.08 34.43 -21.70
C TRP A 21 13.59 34.66 -21.50
N GLU A 22 12.80 34.37 -22.54
CA GLU A 22 11.33 34.47 -22.49
C GLU A 22 10.75 33.48 -21.51
N MET A 23 11.24 32.25 -21.46
CA MET A 23 10.83 31.24 -20.47
C MET A 23 11.12 31.71 -19.05
N ASN A 24 12.33 32.16 -18.76
CA ASN A 24 12.71 32.65 -17.45
C ASN A 24 11.87 33.87 -17.03
N TYR A 25 11.59 34.76 -17.95
CA TYR A 25 10.73 35.91 -17.71
C TYR A 25 9.30 35.47 -17.35
N LEU A 26 8.70 34.57 -18.11
CA LEU A 26 7.36 34.07 -17.85
C LEU A 26 7.29 33.30 -16.52
N LEU A 27 8.24 32.41 -16.24
CA LEU A 27 8.32 31.68 -14.97
C LEU A 27 8.47 32.63 -13.76
N SER A 28 9.21 33.71 -13.89
CA SER A 28 9.38 34.71 -12.82
C SER A 28 8.09 35.46 -12.47
N LYS A 29 7.07 35.42 -13.30
CA LYS A 29 5.76 36.05 -13.07
C LYS A 29 4.78 35.14 -12.36
N ILE A 30 4.99 33.81 -12.42
CA ILE A 30 4.10 32.82 -11.79
C ILE A 30 4.24 32.94 -10.26
N LYS A 31 3.13 33.14 -9.58
CA LYS A 31 3.05 33.16 -8.12
C LYS A 31 2.52 31.82 -7.62
N VAL A 32 2.94 31.39 -6.43
CA VAL A 32 2.45 30.17 -5.77
C VAL A 32 0.93 30.10 -5.78
N LYS A 33 0.24 31.19 -5.49
CA LYS A 33 -1.23 31.28 -5.48
C LYS A 33 -1.91 30.98 -6.84
N ASP A 34 -1.17 31.06 -7.94
CA ASP A 34 -1.69 30.87 -9.28
C ASP A 34 -1.67 29.37 -9.68
N VAL A 35 -0.80 28.58 -9.02
CA VAL A 35 -0.56 27.17 -9.33
C VAL A 35 -0.93 26.24 -8.18
N MET A 36 -1.12 26.75 -6.95
CA MET A 36 -1.45 25.91 -5.80
C MET A 36 -2.87 25.36 -5.84
N THR A 37 -3.06 24.17 -5.29
CA THR A 37 -4.38 23.65 -4.92
C THR A 37 -4.95 24.47 -3.76
N LYS A 38 -6.11 25.07 -3.93
CA LYS A 38 -6.78 25.93 -2.92
C LYS A 38 -7.68 25.12 -2.01
N GLU A 39 -8.46 24.20 -2.56
CA GLU A 39 -9.33 23.29 -1.80
C GLU A 39 -8.54 22.03 -1.49
N VAL A 40 -7.92 22.01 -0.32
CA VAL A 40 -6.99 20.93 0.08
C VAL A 40 -7.76 19.86 0.84
N LEU A 41 -7.72 18.63 0.33
CA LEU A 41 -8.17 17.46 1.09
C LEU A 41 -7.22 17.21 2.25
N THR A 42 -7.77 17.00 3.42
CA THR A 42 -7.01 16.79 4.66
C THR A 42 -7.58 15.60 5.42
N VAL A 43 -6.80 15.04 6.33
CA VAL A 43 -7.25 14.02 7.29
C VAL A 43 -6.97 14.51 8.71
N ARG A 44 -7.64 13.91 9.68
CA ARG A 44 -7.39 14.14 11.10
C ARG A 44 -6.29 13.19 11.58
N GLU A 45 -5.66 13.50 12.70
CA GLU A 45 -4.65 12.64 13.34
C GLU A 45 -5.15 11.26 13.76
N ASP A 46 -6.47 11.14 14.00
CA ASP A 46 -7.14 9.90 14.38
C ASP A 46 -7.81 9.16 13.19
N THR A 47 -7.61 9.64 11.96
CA THR A 47 -8.10 8.98 10.76
C THR A 47 -7.36 7.65 10.55
N PRO A 48 -8.08 6.51 10.40
CA PRO A 48 -7.47 5.23 10.06
C PRO A 48 -6.63 5.33 8.78
N ILE A 49 -5.50 4.61 8.76
CA ILE A 49 -4.54 4.74 7.67
C ILE A 49 -5.09 4.23 6.33
N GLU A 50 -5.91 3.20 6.36
CA GLU A 50 -6.62 2.67 5.18
C GLU A 50 -7.62 3.68 4.61
N GLU A 51 -8.21 4.53 5.44
CA GLU A 51 -9.09 5.60 4.98
C GLU A 51 -8.28 6.72 4.33
N ALA A 52 -7.14 7.10 4.90
CA ALA A 52 -6.22 8.04 4.27
C ALA A 52 -5.73 7.51 2.91
N ALA A 53 -5.39 6.21 2.84
CA ALA A 53 -4.99 5.55 1.60
C ALA A 53 -6.12 5.58 0.55
N ARG A 54 -7.36 5.30 0.95
CA ARG A 54 -8.54 5.35 0.08
C ARG A 54 -8.74 6.76 -0.49
N ILE A 55 -8.67 7.80 0.37
CA ILE A 55 -8.80 9.19 -0.08
C ILE A 55 -7.74 9.55 -1.10
N MET A 56 -6.46 9.16 -0.88
CA MET A 56 -5.37 9.39 -1.83
C MET A 56 -5.63 8.71 -3.17
N ALA A 57 -6.03 7.43 -3.15
CA ALA A 57 -6.28 6.63 -4.35
C ALA A 57 -7.45 7.18 -5.17
N ASP A 58 -8.59 7.45 -4.52
CA ASP A 58 -9.81 7.94 -5.17
C ASP A 58 -9.61 9.31 -5.81
N ASN A 59 -8.79 10.18 -5.20
CA ASN A 59 -8.52 11.53 -5.68
C ASN A 59 -7.21 11.66 -6.48
N LYS A 60 -6.44 10.58 -6.64
CA LYS A 60 -5.15 10.54 -7.37
C LYS A 60 -4.14 11.57 -6.85
N ILE A 61 -4.04 11.69 -5.52
CA ILE A 61 -3.13 12.59 -4.82
C ILE A 61 -2.13 11.81 -3.99
N GLY A 62 -0.86 12.23 -4.01
CA GLY A 62 0.26 11.54 -3.37
C GLY A 62 0.46 11.85 -1.89
N GLY A 63 -0.41 12.65 -1.28
CA GLY A 63 -0.29 12.99 0.14
C GLY A 63 -1.40 13.87 0.66
N LEU A 64 -1.63 13.80 1.97
CA LEU A 64 -2.68 14.54 2.69
C LEU A 64 -2.08 15.24 3.90
N PRO A 65 -2.34 16.55 4.10
CA PRO A 65 -2.05 17.19 5.37
C PRO A 65 -2.86 16.56 6.51
N VAL A 66 -2.22 16.34 7.64
CA VAL A 66 -2.83 15.84 8.87
C VAL A 66 -3.15 17.02 9.78
N MET A 67 -4.41 17.08 10.20
CA MET A 67 -4.94 18.22 10.97
C MET A 67 -5.23 17.83 12.42
N ARG A 68 -4.93 18.75 13.32
CA ARG A 68 -5.36 18.76 14.73
C ARG A 68 -5.78 20.18 15.10
N ASP A 69 -6.98 20.35 15.66
CA ASP A 69 -7.52 21.65 16.14
C ASP A 69 -7.38 22.79 15.10
N GLY A 70 -7.63 22.50 13.84
CA GLY A 70 -7.54 23.46 12.74
C GLY A 70 -6.12 23.78 12.26
N HIS A 71 -5.09 23.11 12.81
CA HIS A 71 -3.69 23.32 12.43
C HIS A 71 -3.13 22.09 11.72
N VAL A 72 -2.24 22.29 10.76
CA VAL A 72 -1.47 21.23 10.13
C VAL A 72 -0.38 20.77 11.10
N ILE A 73 -0.40 19.48 11.48
CA ILE A 73 0.59 18.88 12.39
C ILE A 73 1.55 17.93 11.66
N GLY A 74 1.24 17.56 10.43
CA GLY A 74 2.05 16.65 9.63
C GLY A 74 1.48 16.47 8.24
N VAL A 75 2.09 15.55 7.50
CA VAL A 75 1.62 15.08 6.21
C VAL A 75 1.78 13.57 6.15
N ILE A 76 0.79 12.87 5.60
CA ILE A 76 0.89 11.46 5.24
C ILE A 76 1.01 11.34 3.73
N THR A 77 1.90 10.47 3.25
CA THR A 77 2.22 10.33 1.83
C THR A 77 2.07 8.89 1.36
N GLU A 78 1.98 8.67 0.04
CA GLU A 78 2.04 7.33 -0.57
C GLU A 78 3.28 6.54 -0.13
N THR A 79 4.43 7.22 0.02
CA THR A 79 5.66 6.57 0.51
C THR A 79 5.49 6.01 1.93
N ASP A 80 4.74 6.68 2.79
CA ASP A 80 4.48 6.19 4.15
C ASP A 80 3.55 4.97 4.11
N LEU A 81 2.55 4.98 3.23
CA LEU A 81 1.69 3.82 2.99
C LEU A 81 2.48 2.62 2.46
N PHE A 82 3.43 2.84 1.53
CA PHE A 82 4.30 1.76 1.05
C PHE A 82 5.19 1.20 2.17
N LYS A 83 5.73 2.03 3.06
CA LYS A 83 6.52 1.53 4.21
C LYS A 83 5.69 0.62 5.10
N ILE A 84 4.45 1.01 5.41
CA ILE A 84 3.53 0.20 6.21
C ILE A 84 3.18 -1.11 5.48
N PHE A 85 2.92 -1.05 4.17
CA PHE A 85 2.68 -2.25 3.37
C PHE A 85 3.86 -3.22 3.43
N LEU A 86 5.10 -2.73 3.34
CA LEU A 86 6.31 -3.57 3.46
C LEU A 86 6.38 -4.26 4.84
N GLU A 87 6.00 -3.56 5.91
CA GLU A 87 5.95 -4.15 7.26
C GLU A 87 4.84 -5.19 7.37
N LEU A 88 3.62 -4.86 6.95
CA LEU A 88 2.46 -5.77 6.98
C LEU A 88 2.71 -7.07 6.21
N MET A 89 3.47 -6.99 5.11
CA MET A 89 3.80 -8.15 4.28
C MET A 89 5.11 -8.84 4.69
N GLY A 90 5.76 -8.39 5.76
CA GLY A 90 7.03 -8.95 6.23
C GLY A 90 8.12 -8.93 5.15
N ALA A 91 8.18 -7.87 4.34
CA ALA A 91 9.05 -7.81 3.17
C ALA A 91 10.55 -7.84 3.52
N ARG A 92 10.89 -7.53 4.78
CA ARG A 92 12.28 -7.52 5.29
C ARG A 92 12.60 -8.72 6.18
N GLU A 93 11.61 -9.59 6.42
CA GLU A 93 11.76 -10.79 7.23
C GLU A 93 12.10 -11.99 6.34
N LEU A 94 13.02 -12.85 6.77
CA LEU A 94 13.33 -14.09 6.08
C LEU A 94 12.32 -15.19 6.46
N GLY A 95 11.78 -15.89 5.47
CA GLY A 95 10.82 -16.96 5.71
C GLY A 95 10.28 -17.57 4.43
N VAL A 96 9.34 -18.50 4.58
CA VAL A 96 8.59 -19.07 3.46
C VAL A 96 7.33 -18.25 3.25
N ARG A 97 7.21 -17.63 2.09
CA ARG A 97 6.01 -16.94 1.64
C ARG A 97 5.09 -17.91 0.94
N VAL A 98 3.84 -17.92 1.36
CA VAL A 98 2.81 -18.81 0.82
C VAL A 98 1.62 -17.98 0.35
N THR A 99 1.08 -18.31 -0.81
CA THR A 99 -0.19 -17.75 -1.29
C THR A 99 -1.12 -18.89 -1.62
N VAL A 100 -2.31 -18.89 -1.01
CA VAL A 100 -3.33 -19.93 -1.16
C VAL A 100 -4.69 -19.33 -1.43
N LEU A 101 -5.54 -20.09 -2.13
CA LEU A 101 -6.96 -19.83 -2.23
C LEU A 101 -7.66 -20.66 -1.16
N VAL A 102 -8.47 -20.02 -0.34
CA VAL A 102 -9.21 -20.64 0.75
C VAL A 102 -10.71 -20.34 0.63
N SER A 103 -11.55 -21.21 1.12
CA SER A 103 -12.99 -20.97 1.21
C SER A 103 -13.30 -19.78 2.13
N ASP A 104 -14.22 -18.89 1.73
CA ASP A 104 -14.68 -17.76 2.57
C ASP A 104 -15.72 -18.23 3.58
N LYS A 105 -15.28 -19.01 4.58
CA LYS A 105 -16.12 -19.56 5.64
C LYS A 105 -15.55 -19.29 7.03
N PRO A 106 -16.41 -19.13 8.03
CA PRO A 106 -15.98 -19.02 9.41
C PRO A 106 -15.08 -20.21 9.81
N GLY A 107 -13.98 -19.92 10.52
CA GLY A 107 -13.03 -20.91 11.00
C GLY A 107 -11.93 -21.32 10.01
N GLN A 108 -12.04 -20.97 8.73
CA GLN A 108 -11.03 -21.37 7.73
C GLN A 108 -9.64 -20.82 8.03
N LEU A 109 -9.54 -19.55 8.40
CA LEU A 109 -8.26 -18.95 8.77
C LEU A 109 -7.74 -19.53 10.11
N ALA A 110 -8.62 -19.79 11.07
CA ALA A 110 -8.25 -20.41 12.33
C ALA A 110 -7.65 -21.82 12.08
N ASN A 111 -8.25 -22.61 11.19
CA ASN A 111 -7.72 -23.92 10.82
C ASN A 111 -6.34 -23.80 10.16
N LEU A 112 -6.17 -22.88 9.21
CA LEU A 112 -4.90 -22.64 8.53
C LEU A 112 -3.80 -22.25 9.53
N THR A 113 -4.08 -21.28 10.40
CA THR A 113 -3.11 -20.83 11.40
C THR A 113 -2.81 -21.90 12.45
N GLN A 114 -3.78 -22.73 12.81
CA GLN A 114 -3.57 -23.84 13.75
C GLN A 114 -2.64 -24.91 13.16
N VAL A 115 -2.78 -25.25 11.87
CA VAL A 115 -1.88 -26.19 11.19
C VAL A 115 -0.44 -25.65 11.21
N ILE A 116 -0.24 -24.38 10.89
CA ILE A 116 1.08 -23.74 10.93
C ILE A 116 1.67 -23.80 12.36
N ALA A 117 0.87 -23.48 13.37
CA ALA A 117 1.30 -23.51 14.77
C ALA A 117 1.67 -24.92 15.23
N ASN A 118 0.89 -25.93 14.86
CA ASN A 118 1.16 -27.35 15.21
C ASN A 118 2.48 -27.85 14.58
N LEU A 119 2.89 -27.29 13.46
CA LEU A 119 4.17 -27.59 12.81
C LEU A 119 5.35 -26.81 13.45
N GLY A 120 5.09 -25.94 14.41
CA GLY A 120 6.11 -25.10 15.06
C GLY A 120 6.49 -23.85 14.24
N GLY A 121 5.70 -23.49 13.22
CA GLY A 121 5.89 -22.28 12.42
C GLY A 121 5.43 -21.03 13.15
N ASN A 122 6.15 -19.92 12.97
CA ASN A 122 5.76 -18.61 13.44
C ASN A 122 5.35 -17.72 12.26
N ILE A 123 4.13 -17.18 12.29
CA ILE A 123 3.61 -16.29 11.25
C ILE A 123 4.23 -14.91 11.43
N LEU A 124 4.94 -14.44 10.41
CA LEU A 124 5.61 -13.14 10.36
C LEU A 124 4.73 -12.07 9.71
N ALA A 125 3.93 -12.46 8.72
CA ALA A 125 3.03 -11.58 7.99
C ALA A 125 1.80 -12.36 7.53
N PHE A 126 0.67 -11.66 7.43
CA PHE A 126 -0.58 -12.25 7.00
C PHE A 126 -1.46 -11.21 6.31
N GLY A 127 -1.94 -11.54 5.11
CA GLY A 127 -2.85 -10.69 4.35
C GLY A 127 -3.94 -11.51 3.67
N GLN A 128 -5.16 -10.98 3.66
CA GLN A 128 -6.29 -11.56 2.94
C GLN A 128 -6.76 -10.60 1.87
N PHE A 129 -7.01 -11.14 0.68
CA PHE A 129 -7.43 -10.38 -0.49
C PHE A 129 -8.68 -11.02 -1.11
N THR A 130 -9.30 -10.31 -2.04
CA THR A 130 -10.40 -10.86 -2.85
C THR A 130 -9.89 -12.09 -3.61
N GLY A 131 -10.65 -13.16 -3.58
CA GLY A 131 -10.35 -14.40 -4.28
C GLY A 131 -10.76 -14.36 -5.75
N GLU A 132 -10.92 -15.58 -6.34
CA GLU A 132 -11.36 -15.75 -7.73
C GLU A 132 -12.87 -15.44 -7.87
N ASP A 133 -13.64 -15.67 -6.81
CA ASP A 133 -15.07 -15.39 -6.72
C ASP A 133 -15.49 -15.07 -5.26
N PRO A 134 -16.78 -14.71 -5.00
CA PRO A 134 -17.24 -14.36 -3.66
C PRO A 134 -17.19 -15.48 -2.61
N SER A 135 -17.05 -16.74 -3.03
CA SER A 135 -17.02 -17.91 -2.13
C SER A 135 -15.64 -18.20 -1.56
N ASN A 136 -14.61 -17.52 -2.06
CA ASN A 136 -13.23 -17.78 -1.66
C ASN A 136 -12.42 -16.50 -1.44
N ARG A 137 -11.27 -16.64 -0.78
CA ARG A 137 -10.32 -15.58 -0.50
C ARG A 137 -8.92 -16.02 -0.89
N LEU A 138 -8.15 -15.06 -1.42
CA LEU A 138 -6.72 -15.21 -1.59
C LEU A 138 -6.03 -14.83 -0.30
N VAL A 139 -5.29 -15.76 0.29
CA VAL A 139 -4.54 -15.52 1.53
C VAL A 139 -3.05 -15.64 1.23
N THR A 140 -2.32 -14.59 1.59
CA THR A 140 -0.85 -14.58 1.53
C THR A 140 -0.30 -14.44 2.94
N PHE A 141 0.63 -15.30 3.30
CA PHE A 141 1.29 -15.23 4.60
C PHE A 141 2.77 -15.60 4.48
N LYS A 142 3.55 -15.20 5.46
CA LYS A 142 4.96 -15.55 5.59
C LYS A 142 5.19 -16.24 6.92
N VAL A 143 5.95 -17.33 6.89
CA VAL A 143 6.22 -18.17 8.06
C VAL A 143 7.72 -18.37 8.21
N SER A 144 8.22 -18.27 9.44
CA SER A 144 9.56 -18.72 9.82
C SER A 144 9.52 -20.08 10.49
N GLY A 145 10.67 -20.76 10.51
CA GLY A 145 10.85 -22.04 11.19
C GLY A 145 10.38 -23.27 10.41
N LEU A 146 9.82 -23.12 9.20
CA LEU A 146 9.34 -24.23 8.37
C LEU A 146 10.00 -24.23 6.99
N LYS A 147 10.00 -25.41 6.35
CA LYS A 147 10.45 -25.58 4.96
C LYS A 147 9.26 -25.54 4.00
N GLU A 148 9.49 -25.11 2.76
CA GLU A 148 8.50 -25.04 1.68
C GLU A 148 7.73 -26.37 1.53
N SER A 149 8.47 -27.49 1.38
CA SER A 149 7.88 -28.82 1.17
C SER A 149 6.98 -29.29 2.33
N THR A 150 7.30 -28.89 3.56
CA THR A 150 6.47 -29.18 4.74
C THR A 150 5.15 -28.42 4.67
N LEU A 151 5.24 -27.11 4.36
CA LEU A 151 4.06 -26.25 4.23
C LEU A 151 3.17 -26.73 3.10
N GLU A 152 3.70 -26.96 1.90
CA GLU A 152 2.90 -27.44 0.75
C GLU A 152 2.13 -28.72 1.08
N LYS A 153 2.79 -29.68 1.70
CA LYS A 153 2.17 -30.96 2.05
C LYS A 153 1.02 -30.80 3.05
N GLU A 154 1.28 -30.08 4.14
CA GLU A 154 0.35 -30.04 5.28
C GLU A 154 -0.83 -29.09 5.04
N ILE A 155 -0.60 -27.95 4.35
CA ILE A 155 -1.68 -27.03 4.03
C ILE A 155 -2.50 -27.45 2.80
N GLY A 156 -1.93 -28.25 1.90
CA GLY A 156 -2.59 -28.66 0.67
C GLY A 156 -3.93 -29.36 0.86
N SER A 157 -4.12 -30.03 2.01
CA SER A 157 -5.37 -30.73 2.36
C SER A 157 -6.48 -29.83 2.90
N ILE A 158 -6.15 -28.57 3.29
CA ILE A 158 -7.07 -27.66 3.98
C ILE A 158 -7.34 -26.37 3.21
N VAL A 159 -6.72 -26.19 2.05
CA VAL A 159 -6.92 -25.07 1.13
C VAL A 159 -7.55 -25.54 -0.17
N GLU A 160 -8.21 -24.66 -0.89
CA GLU A 160 -8.76 -25.00 -2.21
C GLU A 160 -7.64 -25.15 -3.26
N LYS A 161 -6.62 -24.27 -3.17
CA LYS A 161 -5.52 -24.25 -4.12
C LYS A 161 -4.30 -23.58 -3.53
N ILE A 162 -3.14 -24.17 -3.75
CA ILE A 162 -1.85 -23.51 -3.53
C ILE A 162 -1.49 -22.75 -4.80
N ILE A 163 -1.29 -21.43 -4.68
CA ILE A 163 -0.94 -20.57 -5.81
C ILE A 163 0.58 -20.43 -5.92
N ASP A 164 1.25 -20.24 -4.76
CA ASP A 164 2.68 -20.00 -4.70
C ASP A 164 3.25 -20.38 -3.33
N VAL A 165 4.42 -21.02 -3.33
CA VAL A 165 5.23 -21.25 -2.12
C VAL A 165 6.68 -21.00 -2.48
N ARG A 166 7.33 -20.09 -1.77
CA ARG A 166 8.74 -19.74 -2.00
C ARG A 166 9.43 -19.21 -0.76
N SER A 167 10.70 -19.49 -0.63
CA SER A 167 11.58 -18.82 0.36
C SER A 167 11.97 -17.42 -0.12
N CYS A 168 11.95 -16.44 0.77
CA CYS A 168 12.30 -15.05 0.47
C CYS A 168 12.79 -14.30 1.73
#